data_813680f1b9314d72be11047b39962906
#
_entry.id   813680f1b9314d72be11047b39962906
#
_cell.length_a   1.000
_cell.length_b   1.000
_cell.length_c   1.000
_cell.angle_alpha   90.00
_cell.angle_beta   90.00
_cell.angle_gamma   90.00
#
_symmetry.space_group_name_H-M   'P 1'
#
loop_
_entity.id
_entity.type
_entity.pdbx_description
1 polymer ?
#
loop_
_entity_poly.entity_id
_entity_poly.type
_entity_poly.pdbx_seq_one_letter_code
_entity_poly.pdbx_strand_id
1 'polypeptide(L)'
;MVVVTGIHLSQKKALTSGVDIVVCTPGRMIAHLNMGYVKLKGLKYLVLDEADRMLDMGFSDDLSKIVTFLPAVRQNLLFSATMPAKMRVLAKKLLHDPIEINIAISKPPEQIVQKAFVVYEAQKVPIIIDMLSSKKFSKVIVFCSKKLNVKQLTLKLKNANLAVAEIHSDLDQKSREQYLQDFRNQKINILVATDVLSRGIDIDDIDLVINYDVPNDGEDYIHRIGRTARAATSGTAFTLVSENEQGKCGVIEQLLGAPIFKGTVPTEFGPTPAYNPKAIVKKGFNRRR
;
A
#
# COMPACT_ATOMS: atom_id res chain seq x y z
N MET A 1 -19.29 -17.47 2.33
CA MET A 1 -18.44 -16.25 2.45
C MET A 1 -19.10 -15.13 1.67
N VAL A 2 -19.22 -13.94 2.26
CA VAL A 2 -19.69 -12.73 1.55
C VAL A 2 -18.61 -11.66 1.68
N VAL A 3 -18.12 -11.16 0.55
CA VAL A 3 -17.22 -10.00 0.46
C VAL A 3 -18.08 -8.76 0.24
N VAL A 4 -18.01 -7.81 1.16
CA VAL A 4 -18.88 -6.62 1.17
C VAL A 4 -18.10 -5.42 0.63
N THR A 5 -18.15 -5.17 -0.69
CA THR A 5 -17.42 -4.10 -1.38
C THR A 5 -18.28 -2.91 -1.83
N GLY A 6 -19.62 -3.03 -1.86
CA GLY A 6 -20.58 -1.98 -2.19
C GLY A 6 -21.92 -2.23 -1.47
N ILE A 7 -22.87 -1.25 -1.43
CA ILE A 7 -24.23 -1.50 -0.98
C ILE A 7 -25.02 -2.04 -2.17
N HIS A 8 -25.03 -3.37 -2.32
CA HIS A 8 -25.81 -4.04 -3.35
C HIS A 8 -26.93 -4.85 -2.71
N LEU A 9 -28.03 -5.01 -3.42
CA LEU A 9 -29.17 -5.85 -2.99
C LEU A 9 -28.72 -7.29 -2.67
N SER A 10 -27.72 -7.81 -3.39
CA SER A 10 -27.13 -9.13 -3.15
C SER A 10 -26.49 -9.25 -1.77
N GLN A 11 -25.79 -8.21 -1.29
CA GLN A 11 -25.16 -8.20 0.04
C GLN A 11 -26.21 -8.15 1.16
N LYS A 12 -27.24 -7.29 0.99
CA LYS A 12 -28.37 -7.27 1.92
C LYS A 12 -29.03 -8.63 2.02
N LYS A 13 -29.31 -9.28 0.88
CA LYS A 13 -29.91 -10.63 0.83
C LYS A 13 -29.03 -11.64 1.56
N ALA A 14 -27.72 -11.66 1.30
CA ALA A 14 -26.80 -12.58 1.93
C ALA A 14 -26.70 -12.36 3.46
N LEU A 15 -26.57 -11.12 3.91
CA LEU A 15 -26.51 -10.78 5.34
C LEU A 15 -27.83 -11.04 6.08
N THR A 16 -28.98 -10.99 5.38
CA THR A 16 -30.31 -11.27 5.97
C THR A 16 -30.59 -12.77 6.07
N SER A 17 -30.19 -13.54 5.03
CA SER A 17 -30.38 -14.99 5.00
C SER A 17 -29.40 -15.76 5.90
N GLY A 18 -28.36 -15.10 6.36
CA GLY A 18 -27.30 -15.69 7.18
C GLY A 18 -26.14 -16.19 6.33
N VAL A 19 -24.93 -15.92 6.80
CA VAL A 19 -23.66 -16.36 6.19
C VAL A 19 -22.68 -16.72 7.29
N ASP A 20 -21.81 -17.67 7.04
CA ASP A 20 -20.85 -18.15 8.03
C ASP A 20 -19.65 -17.20 8.17
N ILE A 21 -19.24 -16.54 7.08
CA ILE A 21 -18.07 -15.63 7.05
C ILE A 21 -18.44 -14.34 6.33
N VAL A 22 -18.16 -13.22 6.98
CA VAL A 22 -18.30 -11.86 6.41
C VAL A 22 -16.93 -11.21 6.33
N VAL A 23 -16.53 -10.77 5.14
CA VAL A 23 -15.31 -9.98 4.91
C VAL A 23 -15.73 -8.58 4.44
N CYS A 24 -15.32 -7.55 5.16
CA CYS A 24 -15.73 -6.18 4.87
C CYS A 24 -14.76 -5.14 5.42
N THR A 25 -14.83 -3.92 4.90
CA THR A 25 -14.19 -2.77 5.53
C THR A 25 -15.06 -2.22 6.69
N PRO A 26 -14.47 -1.56 7.71
CA PRO A 26 -15.20 -1.02 8.85
C PRO A 26 -16.37 -0.12 8.44
N GLY A 27 -16.13 0.88 7.59
CA GLY A 27 -17.19 1.79 7.16
C GLY A 27 -18.34 1.09 6.43
N ARG A 28 -18.08 0.00 5.70
CA ARG A 28 -19.12 -0.79 5.04
C ARG A 28 -19.95 -1.57 6.07
N MET A 29 -19.30 -2.18 7.05
CA MET A 29 -20.02 -2.87 8.13
C MET A 29 -20.93 -1.92 8.89
N ILE A 30 -20.45 -0.71 9.23
CA ILE A 30 -21.27 0.32 9.89
C ILE A 30 -22.50 0.68 9.04
N ALA A 31 -22.34 0.84 7.74
CA ALA A 31 -23.46 1.16 6.86
C ALA A 31 -24.56 0.09 6.92
N HIS A 32 -24.18 -1.20 6.90
CA HIS A 32 -25.11 -2.31 7.00
C HIS A 32 -25.73 -2.43 8.42
N LEU A 33 -24.94 -2.22 9.48
CA LEU A 33 -25.41 -2.26 10.87
C LEU A 33 -26.44 -1.16 11.14
N ASN A 34 -26.21 0.06 10.64
CA ASN A 34 -27.15 1.17 10.77
C ASN A 34 -28.52 0.90 10.11
N MET A 35 -28.57 0.01 9.11
CA MET A 35 -29.83 -0.42 8.49
C MET A 35 -30.61 -1.47 9.32
N GLY A 36 -30.05 -1.99 10.42
CA GLY A 36 -30.71 -2.82 11.42
C GLY A 36 -31.01 -4.26 11.05
N TYR A 37 -30.64 -4.74 9.86
CA TYR A 37 -30.97 -6.11 9.44
C TYR A 37 -29.83 -7.12 9.67
N VAL A 38 -28.64 -6.68 10.03
CA VAL A 38 -27.48 -7.55 10.25
C VAL A 38 -27.58 -8.23 11.62
N LYS A 39 -27.53 -9.56 11.62
CA LYS A 39 -27.63 -10.37 12.85
C LYS A 39 -26.27 -10.94 13.21
N LEU A 40 -25.63 -10.39 14.24
CA LEU A 40 -24.29 -10.80 14.70
C LEU A 40 -24.30 -11.57 16.03
N LYS A 41 -25.48 -11.89 16.58
CA LYS A 41 -25.60 -12.58 17.90
C LYS A 41 -24.89 -13.92 17.97
N GLY A 42 -24.71 -14.61 16.84
CA GLY A 42 -24.01 -15.90 16.75
C GLY A 42 -22.55 -15.80 16.36
N LEU A 43 -21.99 -14.60 16.30
CA LEU A 43 -20.58 -14.41 15.90
C LEU A 43 -19.64 -15.03 16.95
N LYS A 44 -18.74 -15.89 16.49
CA LYS A 44 -17.75 -16.57 17.33
C LYS A 44 -16.35 -15.96 17.22
N TYR A 45 -16.02 -15.38 16.08
CA TYR A 45 -14.69 -14.88 15.76
C TYR A 45 -14.76 -13.47 15.16
N LEU A 46 -13.96 -12.57 15.68
CA LEU A 46 -13.66 -11.27 15.06
C LEU A 46 -12.19 -11.28 14.65
N VAL A 47 -11.93 -11.05 13.36
CA VAL A 47 -10.58 -10.90 12.84
C VAL A 47 -10.39 -9.48 12.34
N LEU A 48 -9.39 -8.79 12.87
CA LEU A 48 -8.92 -7.49 12.37
C LEU A 48 -7.57 -7.73 11.68
N ASP A 49 -7.54 -7.53 10.38
CA ASP A 49 -6.33 -7.66 9.56
C ASP A 49 -5.85 -6.28 9.12
N GLU A 50 -4.54 -6.07 9.04
CA GLU A 50 -3.91 -4.76 8.81
C GLU A 50 -4.46 -3.67 9.77
N ALA A 51 -4.54 -3.99 11.08
CA ALA A 51 -5.21 -3.14 12.07
C ALA A 51 -4.52 -1.79 12.28
N ASP A 52 -3.20 -1.69 12.16
CA ASP A 52 -2.44 -0.44 12.11
C ASP A 52 -2.93 0.46 10.96
N ARG A 53 -3.15 -0.13 9.79
CA ARG A 53 -3.66 0.58 8.63
C ARG A 53 -5.08 1.11 8.84
N MET A 54 -5.92 0.33 9.49
CA MET A 54 -7.27 0.79 9.85
C MET A 54 -7.21 2.03 10.75
N LEU A 55 -6.26 2.09 11.69
CA LEU A 55 -6.05 3.26 12.55
C LEU A 55 -5.53 4.47 11.78
N ASP A 56 -4.57 4.27 10.87
CA ASP A 56 -4.02 5.35 10.03
C ASP A 56 -5.09 5.97 9.11
N MET A 57 -6.04 5.16 8.66
CA MET A 57 -7.19 5.61 7.89
C MET A 57 -8.30 6.24 8.73
N GLY A 58 -8.15 6.29 10.06
CA GLY A 58 -9.10 6.92 10.97
C GLY A 58 -10.29 6.04 11.38
N PHE A 59 -10.25 4.73 11.14
CA PHE A 59 -11.36 3.81 11.48
C PHE A 59 -11.46 3.42 12.97
N SER A 60 -10.72 4.09 13.86
CA SER A 60 -10.76 3.79 15.31
C SER A 60 -12.18 3.82 15.90
N ASP A 61 -12.94 4.86 15.55
CA ASP A 61 -14.30 5.06 16.06
C ASP A 61 -15.27 4.06 15.42
N ASP A 62 -15.11 3.78 14.13
CA ASP A 62 -15.89 2.77 13.43
C ASP A 62 -15.69 1.37 14.02
N LEU A 63 -14.44 0.98 14.29
CA LEU A 63 -14.14 -0.28 14.96
C LEU A 63 -14.76 -0.36 16.36
N SER A 64 -14.62 0.71 17.15
CA SER A 64 -15.23 0.79 18.48
C SER A 64 -16.74 0.63 18.40
N LYS A 65 -17.39 1.27 17.43
CA LYS A 65 -18.84 1.17 17.19
C LYS A 65 -19.25 -0.24 16.74
N ILE A 66 -18.53 -0.87 15.82
CA ILE A 66 -18.81 -2.25 15.37
C ILE A 66 -18.82 -3.20 16.57
N VAL A 67 -17.81 -3.08 17.44
CA VAL A 67 -17.66 -3.94 18.62
C VAL A 67 -18.88 -3.91 19.53
N THR A 68 -19.61 -2.77 19.64
CA THR A 68 -20.84 -2.67 20.44
C THR A 68 -21.99 -3.54 19.92
N PHE A 69 -21.98 -3.93 18.66
CA PHE A 69 -22.98 -4.83 18.05
C PHE A 69 -22.63 -6.31 18.18
N LEU A 70 -21.42 -6.64 18.64
CA LEU A 70 -20.92 -8.01 18.70
C LEU A 70 -21.27 -8.66 20.05
N PRO A 71 -21.46 -9.99 20.11
CA PRO A 71 -21.65 -10.71 21.37
C PRO A 71 -20.41 -10.58 22.28
N ALA A 72 -20.62 -10.52 23.58
CA ALA A 72 -19.54 -10.43 24.56
C ALA A 72 -18.60 -11.64 24.52
N VAL A 73 -19.16 -12.85 24.35
CA VAL A 73 -18.40 -14.09 24.26
C VAL A 73 -18.02 -14.33 22.79
N ARG A 74 -16.76 -14.09 22.44
CA ARG A 74 -16.18 -14.34 21.12
C ARG A 74 -14.66 -14.37 21.23
N GLN A 75 -14.01 -14.97 20.27
CA GLN A 75 -12.56 -14.86 20.10
C GLN A 75 -12.22 -13.66 19.21
N ASN A 76 -11.27 -12.85 19.64
CA ASN A 76 -10.74 -11.75 18.83
C ASN A 76 -9.32 -12.09 18.38
N LEU A 77 -9.06 -11.93 17.07
CA LEU A 77 -7.74 -12.04 16.47
C LEU A 77 -7.37 -10.70 15.85
N LEU A 78 -6.15 -10.25 16.10
CA LEU A 78 -5.66 -8.97 15.61
C LEU A 78 -4.31 -9.21 14.92
N PHE A 79 -4.26 -8.88 13.63
CA PHE A 79 -3.07 -8.93 12.82
C PHE A 79 -2.66 -7.50 12.46
N SER A 80 -1.39 -7.19 12.65
CA SER A 80 -0.83 -5.86 12.39
C SER A 80 0.66 -6.00 12.08
N ALA A 81 1.14 -5.24 11.11
CA ALA A 81 2.56 -5.17 10.82
C ALA A 81 3.30 -4.38 11.90
N THR A 82 2.63 -3.38 12.51
CA THR A 82 3.19 -2.51 13.55
C THR A 82 2.35 -2.46 14.82
N MET A 83 2.99 -2.07 15.92
CA MET A 83 2.34 -1.87 17.21
C MET A 83 2.66 -0.50 17.83
N PRO A 84 2.30 0.62 17.14
CA PRO A 84 2.44 1.95 17.72
C PRO A 84 1.56 2.11 18.97
N ALA A 85 1.80 3.17 19.75
CA ALA A 85 1.08 3.39 20.99
C ALA A 85 -0.46 3.36 20.84
N LYS A 86 -0.99 3.96 19.77
CA LYS A 86 -2.43 3.93 19.46
C LYS A 86 -2.95 2.52 19.22
N MET A 87 -2.15 1.68 18.53
CA MET A 87 -2.50 0.29 18.27
C MET A 87 -2.54 -0.53 19.56
N ARG A 88 -1.59 -0.34 20.47
CA ARG A 88 -1.58 -0.98 21.79
C ARG A 88 -2.83 -0.62 22.62
N VAL A 89 -3.30 0.63 22.52
CA VAL A 89 -4.55 1.06 23.17
C VAL A 89 -5.75 0.33 22.60
N LEU A 90 -5.84 0.21 21.25
CA LEU A 90 -6.92 -0.53 20.60
C LEU A 90 -6.86 -2.03 20.96
N ALA A 91 -5.69 -2.63 20.92
CA ALA A 91 -5.49 -4.03 21.27
C ALA A 91 -5.96 -4.31 22.72
N LYS A 92 -5.55 -3.49 23.69
CA LYS A 92 -6.02 -3.61 25.09
C LYS A 92 -7.53 -3.48 25.25
N LYS A 93 -8.21 -2.71 24.41
CA LYS A 93 -9.67 -2.56 24.42
C LYS A 93 -10.39 -3.81 23.89
N LEU A 94 -9.79 -4.48 22.90
CA LEU A 94 -10.44 -5.54 22.15
C LEU A 94 -10.06 -6.94 22.60
N LEU A 95 -8.84 -7.12 23.09
CA LEU A 95 -8.28 -8.42 23.43
C LEU A 95 -8.31 -8.63 24.95
N HIS A 96 -8.69 -9.83 25.38
CA HIS A 96 -8.61 -10.29 26.78
C HIS A 96 -7.57 -11.39 26.85
N ASP A 97 -6.55 -11.18 27.69
CA ASP A 97 -5.42 -12.10 27.88
C ASP A 97 -4.87 -12.67 26.56
N PRO A 98 -4.45 -11.79 25.62
CA PRO A 98 -4.03 -12.26 24.31
C PRO A 98 -2.69 -13.00 24.38
N ILE A 99 -2.57 -14.04 23.56
CA ILE A 99 -1.27 -14.62 23.22
C ILE A 99 -0.64 -13.71 22.17
N GLU A 100 0.48 -13.09 22.51
CA GLU A 100 1.22 -12.26 21.55
C GLU A 100 2.26 -13.10 20.80
N ILE A 101 2.15 -13.10 19.47
CA ILE A 101 3.13 -13.72 18.58
C ILE A 101 3.82 -12.57 17.81
N ASN A 102 5.03 -12.26 18.22
CA ASN A 102 5.83 -11.23 17.57
C ASN A 102 6.79 -11.89 16.56
N ILE A 103 6.54 -11.64 15.29
CA ILE A 103 7.46 -12.00 14.23
C ILE A 103 8.28 -10.73 13.94
N ALA A 104 9.61 -10.84 14.00
CA ALA A 104 10.47 -9.71 13.66
C ALA A 104 10.10 -9.18 12.29
N ILE A 105 10.09 -7.84 12.14
CA ILE A 105 9.85 -7.20 10.82
C ILE A 105 10.81 -7.88 9.84
N SER A 106 10.24 -8.60 8.89
CA SER A 106 11.03 -9.33 7.91
C SER A 106 11.88 -8.32 7.15
N LYS A 107 13.21 -8.50 7.18
CA LYS A 107 14.05 -7.82 6.18
C LYS A 107 13.46 -8.13 4.81
N PRO A 108 13.54 -7.18 3.87
CA PRO A 108 13.13 -7.48 2.49
C PRO A 108 13.76 -8.81 2.08
N PRO A 109 13.05 -9.67 1.34
CA PRO A 109 13.65 -10.90 0.84
C PRO A 109 14.99 -10.59 0.17
N GLU A 110 16.04 -11.32 0.54
CA GLU A 110 17.41 -11.11 0.00
C GLU A 110 17.46 -11.20 -1.52
N GLN A 111 16.45 -11.82 -2.11
CA GLN A 111 16.28 -11.97 -3.56
C GLN A 111 15.84 -10.69 -4.28
N ILE A 112 15.49 -9.61 -3.54
CA ILE A 112 15.09 -8.34 -4.16
C ILE A 112 16.30 -7.45 -4.37
N VAL A 113 16.66 -7.19 -5.63
CA VAL A 113 17.68 -6.20 -6.01
C VAL A 113 17.08 -4.79 -5.81
N GLN A 114 17.58 -4.07 -4.81
CA GLN A 114 17.10 -2.74 -4.47
C GLN A 114 18.09 -1.67 -4.96
N LYS A 115 17.59 -0.64 -5.68
CA LYS A 115 18.39 0.53 -6.10
C LYS A 115 17.62 1.82 -5.85
N ALA A 116 18.31 2.83 -5.34
CA ALA A 116 17.78 4.19 -5.22
C ALA A 116 18.52 5.12 -6.20
N PHE A 117 17.76 5.94 -6.93
CA PHE A 117 18.29 6.94 -7.83
C PHE A 117 17.99 8.32 -7.24
N VAL A 118 19.04 9.06 -6.89
CA VAL A 118 18.90 10.41 -6.35
C VAL A 118 18.77 11.37 -7.52
N VAL A 119 17.64 12.07 -7.62
CA VAL A 119 17.24 12.82 -8.81
C VAL A 119 16.55 14.13 -8.45
N TYR A 120 16.54 15.10 -9.35
CA TYR A 120 15.61 16.21 -9.25
C TYR A 120 14.19 15.78 -9.64
N GLU A 121 13.18 16.43 -9.07
CA GLU A 121 11.78 16.07 -9.35
C GLU A 121 11.47 16.06 -10.87
N ALA A 122 12.01 17.03 -11.61
CA ALA A 122 11.84 17.14 -13.06
C ALA A 122 12.45 15.96 -13.85
N GLN A 123 13.43 15.26 -13.28
CA GLN A 123 14.11 14.13 -13.93
C GLN A 123 13.38 12.81 -13.77
N LYS A 124 12.47 12.69 -12.77
CA LYS A 124 11.78 11.41 -12.49
C LYS A 124 11.07 10.83 -13.70
N VAL A 125 10.29 11.64 -14.40
CA VAL A 125 9.48 11.16 -15.53
C VAL A 125 10.34 10.75 -16.73
N PRO A 126 11.28 11.56 -17.23
CA PRO A 126 12.17 11.16 -18.32
C PRO A 126 12.92 9.85 -18.01
N ILE A 127 13.46 9.71 -16.80
CA ILE A 127 14.18 8.50 -16.37
C ILE A 127 13.26 7.27 -16.37
N ILE A 128 12.03 7.39 -15.86
CA ILE A 128 11.08 6.28 -15.89
C ILE A 128 10.73 5.88 -17.32
N ILE A 129 10.48 6.84 -18.21
CA ILE A 129 10.17 6.56 -19.61
C ILE A 129 11.33 5.78 -20.25
N ASP A 130 12.57 6.21 -20.04
CA ASP A 130 13.75 5.53 -20.56
C ASP A 130 13.88 4.10 -20.02
N MET A 131 13.79 3.93 -18.70
CA MET A 131 13.82 2.62 -18.04
C MET A 131 12.78 1.65 -18.59
N LEU A 132 11.55 2.12 -18.80
CA LEU A 132 10.43 1.30 -19.23
C LEU A 132 10.43 1.05 -20.74
N SER A 133 10.98 1.96 -21.54
CA SER A 133 11.10 1.80 -22.99
C SER A 133 12.09 0.70 -23.38
N SER A 134 13.02 0.36 -22.49
CA SER A 134 14.01 -0.73 -22.72
C SER A 134 13.38 -2.13 -22.79
N LYS A 135 12.10 -2.29 -22.43
CA LYS A 135 11.31 -3.55 -22.45
C LYS A 135 11.96 -4.72 -21.70
N LYS A 136 12.84 -4.44 -20.74
CA LYS A 136 13.47 -5.48 -19.90
C LYS A 136 12.51 -6.16 -18.93
N PHE A 137 11.38 -5.52 -18.63
CA PHE A 137 10.42 -5.94 -17.62
C PHE A 137 9.05 -6.14 -18.27
N SER A 138 8.42 -7.27 -17.97
CA SER A 138 7.11 -7.66 -18.51
C SER A 138 5.97 -7.11 -17.68
N LYS A 139 6.14 -7.08 -16.34
CA LYS A 139 5.14 -6.59 -15.39
C LYS A 139 5.76 -5.60 -14.42
N VAL A 140 5.28 -4.37 -14.45
CA VAL A 140 5.82 -3.27 -13.65
C VAL A 140 4.71 -2.62 -12.84
N ILE A 141 4.98 -2.33 -11.56
CA ILE A 141 4.14 -1.47 -10.75
C ILE A 141 4.91 -0.21 -10.39
N VAL A 142 4.30 0.96 -10.59
CA VAL A 142 4.84 2.26 -10.20
C VAL A 142 3.97 2.84 -9.09
N PHE A 143 4.55 3.05 -7.91
CA PHE A 143 3.87 3.61 -6.75
C PHE A 143 4.04 5.12 -6.68
N CYS A 144 2.91 5.85 -6.60
CA CYS A 144 2.86 7.27 -6.34
C CYS A 144 2.10 7.54 -5.03
N SER A 145 2.55 8.52 -4.26
CA SER A 145 1.90 8.90 -2.99
C SER A 145 0.55 9.60 -3.19
N LYS A 146 0.31 10.23 -4.34
CA LYS A 146 -0.89 11.03 -4.61
C LYS A 146 -1.57 10.58 -5.90
N LYS A 147 -2.91 10.53 -5.87
CA LYS A 147 -3.72 10.21 -7.06
C LYS A 147 -3.47 11.18 -8.24
N LEU A 148 -3.12 12.43 -7.97
CA LEU A 148 -2.78 13.40 -9.01
C LEU A 148 -1.50 12.98 -9.75
N ASN A 149 -0.47 12.54 -9.01
CA ASN A 149 0.78 12.04 -9.59
C ASN A 149 0.51 10.77 -10.42
N VAL A 150 -0.38 9.89 -9.96
CA VAL A 150 -0.79 8.70 -10.71
C VAL A 150 -1.36 9.09 -12.07
N LYS A 151 -2.34 10.01 -12.11
CA LYS A 151 -2.99 10.49 -13.36
C LYS A 151 -1.98 11.14 -14.31
N GLN A 152 -1.15 12.05 -13.77
CA GLN A 152 -0.16 12.77 -14.57
C GLN A 152 0.91 11.86 -15.15
N LEU A 153 1.44 10.94 -14.32
CA LEU A 153 2.44 9.98 -14.78
C LEU A 153 1.86 9.03 -15.82
N THR A 154 0.67 8.49 -15.58
CA THR A 154 -0.01 7.62 -16.55
C THR A 154 -0.21 8.30 -17.91
N LEU A 155 -0.63 9.56 -17.90
CA LEU A 155 -0.77 10.32 -19.15
C LEU A 155 0.57 10.46 -19.90
N LYS A 156 1.65 10.79 -19.18
CA LYS A 156 2.99 10.94 -19.78
C LYS A 156 3.52 9.61 -20.32
N LEU A 157 3.28 8.50 -19.62
CA LEU A 157 3.67 7.17 -20.10
C LEU A 157 2.85 6.72 -21.32
N LYS A 158 1.54 7.03 -21.37
CA LYS A 158 0.71 6.81 -22.57
C LYS A 158 1.22 7.61 -23.78
N ASN A 159 1.58 8.87 -23.57
CA ASN A 159 2.14 9.72 -24.63
C ASN A 159 3.51 9.21 -25.15
N ALA A 160 4.22 8.44 -24.34
CA ALA A 160 5.44 7.72 -24.72
C ALA A 160 5.15 6.33 -25.34
N ASN A 161 3.89 6.05 -25.73
CA ASN A 161 3.45 4.78 -26.32
C ASN A 161 3.68 3.55 -25.45
N LEU A 162 3.65 3.69 -24.12
CA LEU A 162 3.74 2.59 -23.18
C LEU A 162 2.35 2.06 -22.83
N ALA A 163 2.21 0.73 -22.73
CA ALA A 163 0.95 0.06 -22.37
C ALA A 163 0.72 0.16 -20.84
N VAL A 164 0.04 1.21 -20.40
CA VAL A 164 -0.10 1.58 -18.99
C VAL A 164 -1.55 1.83 -18.60
N ALA A 165 -1.90 1.45 -17.37
CA ALA A 165 -3.14 1.87 -16.70
C ALA A 165 -2.88 2.46 -15.32
N GLU A 166 -3.85 3.22 -14.82
CA GLU A 166 -3.84 3.83 -13.50
C GLU A 166 -4.77 3.09 -12.54
N ILE A 167 -4.37 3.04 -11.25
CA ILE A 167 -5.24 2.54 -10.18
C ILE A 167 -5.19 3.51 -9.00
N HIS A 168 -6.34 4.13 -8.70
CA HIS A 168 -6.52 5.06 -7.58
C HIS A 168 -7.97 5.10 -7.11
N SER A 169 -8.24 5.81 -6.00
CA SER A 169 -9.55 5.82 -5.32
C SER A 169 -10.71 6.38 -6.15
N ASP A 170 -10.44 7.19 -7.18
CA ASP A 170 -11.49 7.79 -8.01
C ASP A 170 -12.01 6.83 -9.10
N LEU A 171 -11.34 5.69 -9.32
CA LEU A 171 -11.83 4.69 -10.27
C LEU A 171 -13.02 3.92 -9.69
N ASP A 172 -14.03 3.71 -10.53
CA ASP A 172 -15.09 2.78 -10.23
C ASP A 172 -14.57 1.32 -10.17
N GLN A 173 -15.33 0.47 -9.51
CA GLN A 173 -14.92 -0.92 -9.28
C GLN A 173 -14.77 -1.71 -10.59
N LYS A 174 -15.63 -1.47 -11.56
CA LYS A 174 -15.60 -2.16 -12.86
C LYS A 174 -14.32 -1.82 -13.65
N SER A 175 -13.99 -0.55 -13.73
CA SER A 175 -12.75 -0.09 -14.40
C SER A 175 -11.52 -0.65 -13.71
N ARG A 176 -11.51 -0.70 -12.37
CA ARG A 176 -10.41 -1.29 -11.60
C ARG A 176 -10.23 -2.78 -11.91
N GLU A 177 -11.30 -3.55 -11.88
CA GLU A 177 -11.27 -4.98 -12.20
C GLU A 177 -10.81 -5.22 -13.63
N GLN A 178 -11.26 -4.40 -14.58
CA GLN A 178 -10.84 -4.47 -15.97
C GLN A 178 -9.33 -4.21 -16.13
N TYR A 179 -8.80 -3.15 -15.52
CA TYR A 179 -7.36 -2.85 -15.60
C TYR A 179 -6.50 -3.95 -14.96
N LEU A 180 -6.95 -4.52 -13.84
CA LEU A 180 -6.26 -5.64 -13.22
C LEU A 180 -6.28 -6.88 -14.10
N GLN A 181 -7.40 -7.17 -14.75
CA GLN A 181 -7.51 -8.28 -15.69
C GLN A 181 -6.64 -8.08 -16.92
N ASP A 182 -6.61 -6.86 -17.47
CA ASP A 182 -5.76 -6.52 -18.62
C ASP A 182 -4.27 -6.60 -18.27
N PHE A 183 -3.89 -6.25 -17.03
CA PHE A 183 -2.54 -6.40 -16.53
C PHE A 183 -2.16 -7.87 -16.33
N ARG A 184 -3.04 -8.70 -15.75
CA ARG A 184 -2.82 -10.15 -15.63
C ARG A 184 -2.63 -10.81 -17.00
N ASN A 185 -3.43 -10.40 -17.98
CA ASN A 185 -3.39 -10.90 -19.35
C ASN A 185 -2.30 -10.26 -20.22
N GLN A 186 -1.42 -9.42 -19.64
CA GLN A 186 -0.33 -8.73 -20.33
C GLN A 186 -0.77 -7.83 -21.51
N LYS A 187 -2.03 -7.42 -21.57
CA LYS A 187 -2.49 -6.35 -22.48
C LYS A 187 -1.95 -4.98 -22.04
N ILE A 188 -1.74 -4.84 -20.74
CA ILE A 188 -1.09 -3.72 -20.08
C ILE A 188 0.07 -4.33 -19.29
N ASN A 189 1.24 -3.74 -19.36
CA ASN A 189 2.41 -4.21 -18.64
C ASN A 189 2.91 -3.24 -17.55
N ILE A 190 2.29 -2.08 -17.42
CA ILE A 190 2.62 -1.08 -16.41
C ILE A 190 1.35 -0.68 -15.66
N LEU A 191 1.37 -0.79 -14.33
CA LEU A 191 0.35 -0.20 -13.45
C LEU A 191 0.95 0.96 -12.67
N VAL A 192 0.29 2.13 -12.71
CA VAL A 192 0.62 3.25 -11.85
C VAL A 192 -0.44 3.36 -10.76
N ALA A 193 -0.05 3.24 -9.50
CA ALA A 193 -1.01 3.10 -8.40
C ALA A 193 -0.65 3.91 -7.16
N THR A 194 -1.65 4.20 -6.32
CA THR A 194 -1.44 4.66 -4.94
C THR A 194 -1.39 3.47 -3.97
N ASP A 195 -0.75 3.63 -2.82
CA ASP A 195 -0.62 2.58 -1.78
C ASP A 195 -1.95 1.98 -1.34
N VAL A 196 -2.98 2.82 -1.21
CA VAL A 196 -4.31 2.40 -0.70
C VAL A 196 -4.92 1.27 -1.53
N LEU A 197 -4.57 1.19 -2.81
CA LEU A 197 -5.16 0.22 -3.73
C LEU A 197 -4.22 -0.92 -4.11
N SER A 198 -2.93 -0.77 -3.88
CA SER A 198 -1.95 -1.81 -4.13
C SER A 198 -1.94 -2.90 -3.07
N ARG A 199 -2.44 -2.60 -1.88
CA ARG A 199 -2.67 -3.58 -0.82
C ARG A 199 -3.97 -4.33 -1.12
N GLY A 200 -3.96 -5.64 -0.97
CA GLY A 200 -5.10 -6.50 -1.31
C GLY A 200 -5.27 -6.78 -2.81
N ILE A 201 -4.43 -6.24 -3.68
CA ILE A 201 -4.34 -6.68 -5.07
C ILE A 201 -3.48 -7.93 -5.09
N ASP A 202 -4.10 -9.06 -5.37
CA ASP A 202 -3.42 -10.31 -5.64
C ASP A 202 -2.85 -10.27 -7.06
N ILE A 203 -1.70 -9.60 -7.19
CA ILE A 203 -0.90 -9.58 -8.42
C ILE A 203 0.44 -10.19 -8.06
N ASP A 204 0.68 -11.35 -8.60
CA ASP A 204 1.94 -12.07 -8.51
C ASP A 204 2.81 -11.80 -9.75
N ASP A 205 4.06 -12.20 -9.67
CA ASP A 205 5.03 -12.15 -10.77
C ASP A 205 5.31 -10.72 -11.28
N ILE A 206 5.52 -9.78 -10.37
CA ILE A 206 5.99 -8.44 -10.69
C ILE A 206 7.50 -8.46 -10.86
N ASP A 207 7.98 -8.09 -12.06
CA ASP A 207 9.41 -8.05 -12.36
C ASP A 207 10.08 -6.83 -11.74
N LEU A 208 9.37 -5.68 -11.77
CA LEU A 208 9.90 -4.41 -11.31
C LEU A 208 8.87 -3.63 -10.51
N VAL A 209 9.25 -3.22 -9.32
CA VAL A 209 8.55 -2.21 -8.53
C VAL A 209 9.31 -0.89 -8.62
N ILE A 210 8.63 0.19 -8.98
CA ILE A 210 9.18 1.55 -8.95
C ILE A 210 8.46 2.38 -7.90
N ASN A 211 9.18 2.86 -6.90
CA ASN A 211 8.70 3.91 -6.02
C ASN A 211 8.97 5.27 -6.70
N TYR A 212 7.95 5.86 -7.36
CA TYR A 212 8.02 7.20 -7.92
C TYR A 212 8.20 8.24 -6.82
N ASP A 213 7.43 8.09 -5.74
CA ASP A 213 7.58 8.83 -4.49
C ASP A 213 8.11 7.89 -3.42
N VAL A 214 9.06 8.36 -2.60
CA VAL A 214 9.57 7.61 -1.46
C VAL A 214 8.43 7.38 -0.47
N PRO A 215 8.18 6.13 -0.02
CA PRO A 215 7.16 5.83 1.00
C PRO A 215 7.34 6.67 2.26
N ASN A 216 6.25 6.87 3.01
CA ASN A 216 6.31 7.66 4.24
C ASN A 216 7.05 6.94 5.37
N ASP A 217 7.03 5.62 5.36
CA ASP A 217 7.68 4.77 6.35
C ASP A 217 8.31 3.52 5.71
N GLY A 218 9.10 2.81 6.49
CA GLY A 218 9.84 1.64 6.01
C GLY A 218 8.97 0.41 5.79
N GLU A 219 7.81 0.33 6.42
CA GLU A 219 6.90 -0.79 6.25
C GLU A 219 6.15 -0.69 4.94
N ASP A 220 5.66 0.51 4.60
CA ASP A 220 5.13 0.78 3.26
C ASP A 220 6.16 0.43 2.19
N TYR A 221 7.45 0.75 2.44
CA TYR A 221 8.52 0.37 1.54
C TYR A 221 8.62 -1.15 1.36
N ILE A 222 8.67 -1.91 2.45
CA ILE A 222 8.76 -3.37 2.43
C ILE A 222 7.53 -3.97 1.75
N HIS A 223 6.33 -3.47 2.05
CA HIS A 223 5.09 -3.92 1.43
C HIS A 223 5.04 -3.66 -0.09
N ARG A 224 5.56 -2.49 -0.54
CA ARG A 224 5.65 -2.18 -1.97
C ARG A 224 6.62 -3.12 -2.68
N ILE A 225 7.86 -3.21 -2.18
CA ILE A 225 8.87 -4.05 -2.82
C ILE A 225 8.54 -5.54 -2.69
N GLY A 226 7.80 -5.96 -1.66
CA GLY A 226 7.29 -7.32 -1.50
C GLY A 226 6.25 -7.74 -2.53
N ARG A 227 5.85 -6.87 -3.48
CA ARG A 227 5.05 -7.23 -4.65
C ARG A 227 5.89 -7.95 -5.71
N THR A 228 7.21 -7.81 -5.67
CA THR A 228 8.15 -8.59 -6.47
C THR A 228 8.82 -9.68 -5.62
N ALA A 229 9.45 -10.67 -6.23
CA ALA A 229 10.16 -11.77 -5.54
C ALA A 229 9.29 -12.60 -4.60
N ARG A 230 8.25 -13.26 -5.09
CA ARG A 230 7.56 -14.35 -4.36
C ARG A 230 8.14 -15.71 -4.76
N ALA A 231 8.36 -16.57 -3.72
CA ALA A 231 8.54 -18.03 -3.79
C ALA A 231 9.66 -18.61 -4.68
N ALA A 232 10.69 -17.89 -5.07
CA ALA A 232 11.90 -18.39 -5.76
C ALA A 232 12.35 -17.55 -6.98
N THR A 233 11.69 -16.42 -7.28
CA THR A 233 12.10 -15.52 -8.35
C THR A 233 12.81 -14.29 -7.78
N SER A 234 13.89 -13.85 -8.43
CA SER A 234 14.55 -12.58 -8.09
C SER A 234 13.68 -11.41 -8.54
N GLY A 235 13.45 -10.46 -7.65
CA GLY A 235 12.71 -9.24 -7.94
C GLY A 235 13.60 -8.02 -8.04
N THR A 236 13.10 -6.95 -8.67
CA THR A 236 13.82 -5.68 -8.77
C THR A 236 12.94 -4.55 -8.19
N ALA A 237 13.56 -3.69 -7.38
CA ALA A 237 12.88 -2.52 -6.82
C ALA A 237 13.74 -1.27 -7.02
N PHE A 238 13.18 -0.26 -7.68
CA PHE A 238 13.81 1.04 -7.88
C PHE A 238 13.08 2.12 -7.10
N THR A 239 13.81 3.03 -6.50
CA THR A 239 13.24 4.16 -5.75
C THR A 239 13.85 5.45 -6.27
N LEU A 240 13.00 6.37 -6.74
CA LEU A 240 13.41 7.70 -7.16
C LEU A 240 13.34 8.63 -5.95
N VAL A 241 14.49 9.16 -5.57
CA VAL A 241 14.64 9.98 -4.36
C VAL A 241 14.90 11.41 -4.75
N SER A 242 13.85 12.25 -4.67
CA SER A 242 14.04 13.69 -4.88
C SER A 242 14.70 14.37 -3.67
N GLU A 243 15.16 15.60 -3.84
CA GLU A 243 15.83 16.36 -2.78
C GLU A 243 15.01 16.41 -1.49
N ASN A 244 13.69 16.61 -1.62
CA ASN A 244 12.79 16.73 -0.48
C ASN A 244 12.45 15.36 0.19
N GLU A 245 12.79 14.26 -0.47
CA GLU A 245 12.47 12.90 -0.02
C GLU A 245 13.67 12.16 0.57
N GLN A 246 14.87 12.75 0.52
CA GLN A 246 16.08 12.11 1.03
C GLN A 246 15.97 11.74 2.52
N GLY A 247 15.33 12.60 3.33
CA GLY A 247 15.09 12.31 4.75
C GLY A 247 14.24 11.05 4.97
N LYS A 248 13.18 10.85 4.16
CA LYS A 248 12.36 9.64 4.21
C LYS A 248 13.18 8.41 3.81
N CYS A 249 13.98 8.53 2.76
CA CYS A 249 14.87 7.45 2.33
C CYS A 249 15.84 7.05 3.45
N GLY A 250 16.41 8.02 4.16
CA GLY A 250 17.28 7.77 5.31
C GLY A 250 16.58 7.01 6.46
N VAL A 251 15.30 7.33 6.73
CA VAL A 251 14.51 6.59 7.74
C VAL A 251 14.28 5.15 7.29
N ILE A 252 13.99 4.92 6.00
CA ILE A 252 13.85 3.56 5.44
C ILE A 252 15.16 2.78 5.60
N GLU A 253 16.31 3.38 5.24
CA GLU A 253 17.61 2.74 5.39
C GLU A 253 17.95 2.38 6.85
N GLN A 254 17.55 3.22 7.81
CA GLN A 254 17.68 2.91 9.23
C GLN A 254 16.86 1.68 9.63
N LEU A 255 15.61 1.56 9.15
CA LEU A 255 14.77 0.39 9.40
C LEU A 255 15.36 -0.88 8.78
N LEU A 256 15.88 -0.77 7.57
CA LEU A 256 16.51 -1.88 6.86
C LEU A 256 17.84 -2.33 7.50
N GLY A 257 18.44 -1.48 8.33
CA GLY A 257 19.77 -1.69 8.93
C GLY A 257 20.92 -1.62 7.93
N ALA A 258 20.66 -1.20 6.69
CA ALA A 258 21.65 -1.08 5.61
C ALA A 258 21.28 0.02 4.62
N PRO A 259 22.25 0.71 4.00
CA PRO A 259 21.98 1.68 2.95
C PRO A 259 21.47 0.97 1.68
N ILE A 260 20.50 1.57 1.01
CA ILE A 260 20.07 1.14 -0.32
C ILE A 260 21.12 1.57 -1.34
N PHE A 261 21.54 0.67 -2.21
CA PHE A 261 22.53 0.98 -3.25
C PHE A 261 22.08 2.17 -4.12
N LYS A 262 22.92 3.18 -4.28
CA LYS A 262 22.64 4.36 -5.11
C LYS A 262 23.06 4.06 -6.56
N GLY A 263 22.04 3.92 -7.43
CA GLY A 263 22.25 3.73 -8.86
C GLY A 263 22.74 5.02 -9.53
N THR A 264 23.53 4.85 -10.57
CA THR A 264 23.98 5.98 -11.42
C THR A 264 22.87 6.35 -12.39
N VAL A 265 22.54 7.63 -12.46
CA VAL A 265 21.65 8.18 -13.48
C VAL A 265 22.46 8.46 -14.74
N PRO A 266 21.98 8.06 -15.95
CA PRO A 266 22.66 8.38 -17.19
C PRO A 266 22.89 9.88 -17.36
N THR A 267 24.07 10.26 -17.88
CA THR A 267 24.53 11.65 -17.99
C THR A 267 23.64 12.51 -18.90
N GLU A 268 22.91 11.90 -19.80
CA GLU A 268 21.92 12.57 -20.69
C GLU A 268 20.77 13.24 -19.92
N PHE A 269 20.47 12.78 -18.72
CA PHE A 269 19.45 13.41 -17.85
C PHE A 269 19.99 14.59 -17.05
N GLY A 270 21.27 14.92 -17.22
CA GLY A 270 21.93 16.05 -16.55
C GLY A 270 22.44 15.72 -15.14
N PRO A 271 22.94 16.75 -14.41
CA PRO A 271 23.45 16.56 -13.06
C PRO A 271 22.35 16.15 -12.08
N THR A 272 22.73 15.40 -11.05
CA THR A 272 21.82 14.91 -10.01
C THR A 272 22.21 15.47 -8.64
N PRO A 273 21.27 15.58 -7.69
CA PRO A 273 21.61 16.07 -6.34
C PRO A 273 22.49 15.06 -5.60
N ALA A 274 23.34 15.57 -4.71
CA ALA A 274 24.07 14.70 -3.78
C ALA A 274 23.12 14.08 -2.75
N TYR A 275 23.36 12.81 -2.38
CA TYR A 275 22.60 12.16 -1.34
C TYR A 275 23.02 12.63 0.04
N ASN A 276 22.14 13.35 0.74
CA ASN A 276 22.35 13.84 2.09
C ASN A 276 21.04 13.80 2.90
N PRO A 277 20.65 12.63 3.44
CA PRO A 277 19.38 12.45 4.16
C PRO A 277 19.27 13.27 5.45
N LYS A 278 20.39 13.74 6.02
CA LYS A 278 20.42 14.54 7.27
C LYS A 278 20.17 16.03 7.04
N ALA A 279 20.32 16.54 5.82
CA ALA A 279 20.25 17.99 5.53
C ALA A 279 18.85 18.60 5.66
N ILE A 280 17.78 17.79 5.62
CA ILE A 280 16.38 18.26 5.49
C ILE A 280 15.67 18.51 6.82
N VAL A 281 16.23 18.07 7.96
CA VAL A 281 15.60 18.27 9.29
C VAL A 281 15.55 19.74 9.74
N LYS A 282 16.15 20.69 9.02
CA LYS A 282 16.30 22.09 9.44
C LYS A 282 15.34 23.11 8.81
N LYS A 283 14.32 22.74 8.02
CA LYS A 283 13.34 23.68 7.48
C LYS A 283 11.94 23.40 8.00
N GLY A 284 11.62 23.91 9.19
CA GLY A 284 10.23 23.92 9.65
C GLY A 284 10.05 24.14 11.13
N PHE A 285 10.38 25.32 11.64
CA PHE A 285 9.64 25.94 12.75
C PHE A 285 10.13 27.37 12.99
N ASN A 286 9.79 28.28 12.08
CA ASN A 286 9.71 29.70 12.46
C ASN A 286 8.24 29.98 12.85
N ARG A 287 7.93 29.80 14.13
CA ARG A 287 6.77 30.45 14.74
C ARG A 287 7.00 31.94 14.67
N ARG A 288 6.27 32.65 13.82
CA ARG A 288 6.10 34.11 13.97
C ARG A 288 5.31 34.32 15.25
N ARG A 289 5.90 35.13 16.14
CA ARG A 289 5.24 35.74 17.29
C ARG A 289 4.20 36.76 16.81
#